data_4ab558c486218b2dd1952f694aa92e88
#
_entry.id   4ab558c486218b2dd1952f694aa92e88
#
_cell.length_a   1.000
_cell.length_b   1.000
_cell.length_c   1.000
_cell.angle_alpha   90.00
_cell.angle_beta   90.00
_cell.angle_gamma   90.00
#
_symmetry.space_group_name_H-M   'P 1'
#
loop_
_entity.id
_entity.type
_entity.pdbx_description
1 polymer ?
#
loop_
_entity_poly.entity_id
_entity_poly.type
_entity_poly.pdbx_seq_one_letter_code
_entity_poly.pdbx_strand_id
1 'polypeptide(L)'
;MPEGPEIRRAADRISKKLVDKQIESVNIIYPPILEYQEILGKSQVESVTTRGKAMLTRFDSGLSMYSHNQLYGRWTVNRRSTEMKWNRSLRIEFLTDKFAVRLWSATDVEIIPTSAEEDHPFIAKLGPDILDDSCTSSVIFERLNSKKFRNRNAASLMLDQSFIAGLGNYLRSEILHQSGVHPSAKPRHLSAGKVQHWAEKTKSLSALSYETGGLTVSEDVAMAGKERGEPRRAFRHSAFCRNELPCHYCGTEIVRIRVANRRLDFCPECQKLPI
;
A
#
# COMPACT_ATOMS: atom_id res chain seq x y z
N MET A 1 -2.83 8.66 -1.64
CA MET A 1 -1.64 8.09 -0.97
C MET A 1 -1.54 6.66 -1.46
N PRO A 2 -0.40 6.21 -1.92
CA PRO A 2 -0.18 4.79 -2.26
C PRO A 2 -0.33 3.93 -1.00
N GLU A 3 -0.86 2.72 -1.19
CA GLU A 3 -1.00 1.71 -0.14
C GLU A 3 -0.04 0.54 -0.42
N GLY A 4 -0.07 -0.52 0.37
CA GLY A 4 0.85 -1.65 0.23
C GLY A 4 1.00 -2.16 -1.20
N PRO A 5 -0.10 -2.43 -1.93
CA PRO A 5 -0.03 -2.90 -3.32
C PRO A 5 0.75 -1.98 -4.26
N GLU A 6 0.56 -0.68 -4.17
CA GLU A 6 1.28 0.28 -5.01
C GLU A 6 2.76 0.37 -4.64
N ILE A 7 3.10 0.32 -3.35
CA ILE A 7 4.49 0.35 -2.89
C ILE A 7 5.21 -0.93 -3.34
N ARG A 8 4.60 -2.11 -3.17
CA ARG A 8 5.18 -3.38 -3.61
C ARG A 8 5.42 -3.40 -5.12
N ARG A 9 4.45 -2.96 -5.92
CA ARG A 9 4.62 -2.85 -7.38
C ARG A 9 5.75 -1.87 -7.76
N ALA A 10 5.93 -0.80 -6.99
CA ALA A 10 7.05 0.12 -7.21
C ALA A 10 8.38 -0.57 -6.86
N ALA A 11 8.46 -1.27 -5.73
CA ALA A 11 9.63 -2.03 -5.33
C ALA A 11 10.03 -3.08 -6.37
N ASP A 12 9.06 -3.87 -6.89
CA ASP A 12 9.33 -4.89 -7.91
C ASP A 12 9.86 -4.28 -9.21
N ARG A 13 9.34 -3.10 -9.62
CA ARG A 13 9.85 -2.40 -10.81
C ARG A 13 11.25 -1.87 -10.61
N ILE A 14 11.56 -1.37 -9.41
CA ILE A 14 12.89 -0.87 -9.04
C ILE A 14 13.88 -2.04 -8.97
N SER A 15 13.51 -3.13 -8.28
CA SER A 15 14.30 -4.35 -8.17
C SER A 15 14.77 -4.85 -9.53
N LYS A 16 13.87 -4.96 -10.50
CA LYS A 16 14.19 -5.37 -11.89
C LYS A 16 15.21 -4.48 -12.60
N LYS A 17 15.50 -3.28 -12.08
CA LYS A 17 16.37 -2.30 -12.73
C LYS A 17 17.64 -1.98 -11.94
N LEU A 18 17.68 -2.32 -10.65
CA LEU A 18 18.84 -2.04 -9.80
C LEU A 18 19.51 -3.31 -9.29
N VAL A 19 18.77 -4.37 -8.95
CA VAL A 19 19.34 -5.62 -8.41
C VAL A 19 20.12 -6.33 -9.51
N ASP A 20 21.33 -6.78 -9.18
CA ASP A 20 22.28 -7.41 -10.10
C ASP A 20 22.62 -6.53 -11.32
N LYS A 21 22.54 -5.22 -11.17
CA LYS A 21 22.91 -4.26 -12.20
C LYS A 21 24.04 -3.36 -11.71
N GLN A 22 24.96 -3.06 -12.61
CA GLN A 22 25.97 -2.05 -12.34
C GLN A 22 25.29 -0.68 -12.23
N ILE A 23 25.46 -0.07 -11.07
CA ILE A 23 25.07 1.33 -10.83
C ILE A 23 26.24 2.19 -11.28
N GLU A 24 26.03 3.03 -12.28
CA GLU A 24 27.06 3.93 -12.80
C GLU A 24 27.23 5.17 -11.93
N SER A 25 26.13 5.63 -11.35
CA SER A 25 26.16 6.74 -10.38
C SER A 25 24.94 6.76 -9.47
N VAL A 26 25.16 7.21 -8.26
CA VAL A 26 24.14 7.59 -7.29
C VAL A 26 24.24 9.09 -7.07
N ASN A 27 23.14 9.80 -7.18
CA ASN A 27 23.09 11.25 -6.97
C ASN A 27 22.10 11.56 -5.84
N ILE A 28 22.59 11.96 -4.68
CA ILE A 28 21.81 12.30 -3.50
C ILE A 28 21.68 13.83 -3.43
N ILE A 29 20.44 14.33 -3.42
CA ILE A 29 20.14 15.77 -3.30
C ILE A 29 19.45 16.07 -1.96
N TYR A 30 19.03 15.03 -1.25
CA TYR A 30 18.33 15.16 0.03
C TYR A 30 19.32 15.27 1.18
N PRO A 31 19.44 16.46 1.84
CA PRO A 31 20.48 16.72 2.82
C PRO A 31 20.58 15.71 3.96
N PRO A 32 19.48 15.16 4.53
CA PRO A 32 19.57 14.23 5.65
C PRO A 32 20.35 12.93 5.37
N ILE A 33 20.56 12.56 4.11
CA ILE A 33 21.27 11.35 3.71
C ILE A 33 22.45 11.64 2.78
N LEU A 34 22.85 12.91 2.64
CA LEU A 34 23.88 13.33 1.70
C LEU A 34 25.27 12.74 2.04
N GLU A 35 25.55 12.54 3.29
CA GLU A 35 26.82 11.95 3.78
C GLU A 35 27.07 10.53 3.23
N TYR A 36 26.00 9.81 2.84
CA TYR A 36 26.10 8.47 2.27
C TYR A 36 26.37 8.45 0.76
N GLN A 37 26.53 9.61 0.12
CA GLN A 37 26.75 9.74 -1.33
C GLN A 37 27.91 8.86 -1.84
N GLU A 38 29.04 8.88 -1.15
CA GLU A 38 30.23 8.17 -1.59
C GLU A 38 30.09 6.66 -1.42
N ILE A 39 29.60 6.20 -0.26
CA ILE A 39 29.46 4.77 0.03
C ILE A 39 28.41 4.13 -0.87
N LEU A 40 27.24 4.77 -1.04
CA LEU A 40 26.19 4.25 -1.91
C LEU A 40 26.58 4.31 -3.39
N GLY A 41 27.41 5.28 -3.78
CA GLY A 41 27.95 5.37 -5.14
C GLY A 41 28.90 4.24 -5.52
N LYS A 42 29.46 3.53 -4.53
CA LYS A 42 30.36 2.37 -4.71
C LYS A 42 29.66 1.03 -4.44
N SER A 43 28.41 1.06 -3.94
CA SER A 43 27.67 -0.13 -3.52
C SER A 43 26.78 -0.65 -4.64
N GLN A 44 26.47 -1.95 -4.59
CA GLN A 44 25.46 -2.59 -5.42
C GLN A 44 24.15 -2.79 -4.64
N VAL A 45 23.04 -2.77 -5.33
CA VAL A 45 21.74 -3.08 -4.74
C VAL A 45 21.54 -4.59 -4.73
N GLU A 46 21.45 -5.18 -3.54
CA GLU A 46 21.19 -6.61 -3.35
C GLU A 46 19.71 -6.95 -3.40
N SER A 47 18.85 -6.08 -2.84
CA SER A 47 17.41 -6.31 -2.84
C SER A 47 16.61 -5.03 -2.69
N VAL A 48 15.37 -5.05 -3.19
CA VAL A 48 14.36 -4.01 -2.94
C VAL A 48 13.08 -4.69 -2.49
N THR A 49 12.70 -4.46 -1.24
CA THR A 49 11.55 -5.10 -0.60
C THR A 49 10.62 -4.06 0.05
N THR A 50 9.52 -4.53 0.61
CA THR A 50 8.57 -3.65 1.32
C THR A 50 8.26 -4.15 2.71
N ARG A 51 7.93 -3.21 3.60
CA ARG A 51 7.36 -3.45 4.92
C ARG A 51 6.15 -2.54 5.08
N GLY A 52 4.96 -3.08 4.83
CA GLY A 52 3.72 -2.31 4.77
C GLY A 52 3.76 -1.25 3.66
N LYS A 53 3.90 0.02 4.03
CA LYS A 53 3.98 1.15 3.09
C LYS A 53 5.38 1.76 2.98
N ALA A 54 6.35 1.18 3.65
CA ALA A 54 7.76 1.52 3.50
C ALA A 54 8.44 0.64 2.46
N MET A 55 9.48 1.16 1.84
CA MET A 55 10.36 0.44 0.92
C MET A 55 11.77 0.40 1.51
N LEU A 56 12.40 -0.75 1.45
CA LEU A 56 13.77 -1.00 1.86
C LEU A 56 14.59 -1.37 0.62
N THR A 57 15.64 -0.60 0.36
CA THR A 57 16.64 -0.89 -0.66
C THR A 57 17.93 -1.26 0.06
N ARG A 58 18.34 -2.52 -0.02
CA ARG A 58 19.54 -3.05 0.65
C ARG A 58 20.74 -3.03 -0.29
N PHE A 59 21.88 -2.69 0.28
CA PHE A 59 23.15 -2.58 -0.43
C PHE A 59 24.17 -3.57 0.13
N ASP A 60 25.09 -4.01 -0.71
CA ASP A 60 26.21 -4.90 -0.35
C ASP A 60 27.18 -4.29 0.69
N SER A 61 27.11 -2.99 0.91
CA SER A 61 27.80 -2.29 1.99
C SER A 61 27.25 -2.56 3.40
N GLY A 62 26.20 -3.39 3.54
CA GLY A 62 25.52 -3.63 4.82
C GLY A 62 24.60 -2.49 5.25
N LEU A 63 24.30 -1.57 4.35
CA LEU A 63 23.36 -0.47 4.57
C LEU A 63 22.04 -0.72 3.86
N SER A 64 20.98 -0.17 4.42
CA SER A 64 19.64 -0.17 3.85
C SER A 64 19.10 1.25 3.77
N MET A 65 18.57 1.62 2.62
CA MET A 65 17.79 2.85 2.49
C MET A 65 16.33 2.54 2.79
N TYR A 66 15.86 3.07 3.92
CA TYR A 66 14.45 3.17 4.23
C TYR A 66 13.84 4.36 3.49
N SER A 67 12.67 4.18 2.89
CA SER A 67 11.89 5.27 2.34
C SER A 67 10.39 5.05 2.50
N HIS A 68 9.67 6.11 2.90
CA HIS A 68 8.21 6.10 3.00
C HIS A 68 7.63 7.26 2.18
N ASN A 69 6.77 6.95 1.22
CA ASN A 69 6.24 7.94 0.28
C ASN A 69 5.31 8.98 0.94
N GLN A 70 4.71 8.67 2.08
CA GLN A 70 3.72 9.52 2.73
C GLN A 70 2.68 10.08 1.74
N LEU A 71 2.49 11.40 1.65
CA LEU A 71 1.55 12.04 0.72
C LEU A 71 2.17 12.41 -0.62
N TYR A 72 3.42 12.80 -0.62
CA TYR A 72 4.05 13.47 -1.76
C TYR A 72 5.18 12.65 -2.41
N GLY A 73 5.74 11.70 -1.68
CA GLY A 73 6.83 10.85 -2.18
C GLY A 73 6.38 10.02 -3.39
N ARG A 74 7.28 9.89 -4.35
CA ARG A 74 7.03 9.06 -5.55
C ARG A 74 8.32 8.51 -6.12
N TRP A 75 8.34 7.20 -6.33
CA TRP A 75 9.35 6.53 -7.11
C TRP A 75 9.01 6.52 -8.60
N THR A 76 10.00 6.74 -9.44
CA THR A 76 9.91 6.59 -10.90
C THR A 76 11.04 5.73 -11.42
N VAL A 77 10.73 4.99 -12.48
CA VAL A 77 11.68 4.21 -13.27
C VAL A 77 11.46 4.59 -14.72
N ASN A 78 12.45 5.21 -15.33
CA ASN A 78 12.39 5.73 -16.69
C ASN A 78 13.66 5.32 -17.46
N ARG A 79 13.66 5.46 -18.78
CA ARG A 79 14.90 5.43 -19.56
C ARG A 79 15.80 6.58 -19.11
N ARG A 80 17.12 6.37 -19.10
CA ARG A 80 18.10 7.36 -18.64
C ARG A 80 17.96 8.70 -19.36
N SER A 81 17.67 8.66 -20.66
CA SER A 81 17.46 9.85 -21.51
C SER A 81 16.13 10.59 -21.26
N THR A 82 15.24 10.04 -20.41
CA THR A 82 13.94 10.66 -20.15
C THR A 82 14.10 11.85 -19.22
N GLU A 83 13.86 13.04 -19.73
CA GLU A 83 13.76 14.26 -18.92
C GLU A 83 12.40 14.31 -18.21
N MET A 84 12.41 14.56 -16.91
CA MET A 84 11.18 14.65 -16.11
C MET A 84 10.78 16.11 -15.92
N LYS A 85 9.76 16.54 -16.64
CA LYS A 85 9.20 17.90 -16.55
C LYS A 85 8.02 17.93 -15.58
N TRP A 86 8.30 18.01 -14.28
CA TRP A 86 7.26 18.19 -13.26
C TRP A 86 7.77 18.96 -12.03
N ASN A 87 6.86 19.53 -11.26
CA ASN A 87 7.20 20.30 -10.06
C ASN A 87 7.35 19.38 -8.83
N ARG A 88 8.42 18.57 -8.79
CA ARG A 88 8.78 17.71 -7.67
C ARG A 88 10.26 17.79 -7.38
N SER A 89 10.61 17.85 -6.09
CA SER A 89 12.01 17.87 -5.67
C SER A 89 12.60 16.47 -5.74
N LEU A 90 13.68 16.31 -6.50
CA LEU A 90 14.46 15.08 -6.50
C LEU A 90 15.11 14.87 -5.12
N ARG A 91 15.12 13.63 -4.64
CA ARG A 91 15.76 13.23 -3.38
C ARG A 91 16.99 12.40 -3.63
N ILE A 92 16.84 11.35 -4.44
CA ILE A 92 17.93 10.48 -4.84
C ILE A 92 17.68 9.96 -6.26
N GLU A 93 18.75 9.75 -7.00
CA GLU A 93 18.74 9.15 -8.33
C GLU A 93 19.79 8.05 -8.39
N PHE A 94 19.40 6.89 -8.90
CA PHE A 94 20.30 5.81 -9.29
C PHE A 94 20.30 5.71 -10.80
N LEU A 95 21.50 5.74 -11.41
CA LEU A 95 21.66 5.60 -12.85
C LEU A 95 22.34 4.25 -13.17
N THR A 96 21.74 3.52 -14.08
CA THR A 96 22.36 2.38 -14.78
C THR A 96 22.65 2.77 -16.23
N ASP A 97 23.21 1.87 -17.01
CA ASP A 97 23.46 2.08 -18.45
C ASP A 97 22.21 2.57 -19.21
N LYS A 98 21.03 2.04 -18.87
CA LYS A 98 19.76 2.27 -19.61
C LYS A 98 18.69 3.00 -18.85
N PHE A 99 18.71 2.94 -17.50
CA PHE A 99 17.61 3.40 -16.66
C PHE A 99 18.04 4.41 -15.63
N ALA A 100 17.09 5.28 -15.27
CA ALA A 100 17.15 6.15 -14.12
C ALA A 100 16.02 5.79 -13.16
N VAL A 101 16.39 5.48 -11.91
CA VAL A 101 15.47 5.23 -10.80
C VAL A 101 15.55 6.41 -9.85
N ARG A 102 14.43 7.09 -9.63
CA ARG A 102 14.41 8.37 -8.90
C ARG A 102 13.35 8.39 -7.82
N LEU A 103 13.72 8.89 -6.64
CA LEU A 103 12.78 9.22 -5.56
C LEU A 103 12.53 10.72 -5.54
N TRP A 104 11.27 11.10 -5.51
CA TRP A 104 10.82 12.50 -5.55
C TRP A 104 10.01 12.86 -4.31
N SER A 105 10.23 14.07 -3.77
CA SER A 105 9.41 14.72 -2.73
C SER A 105 9.11 13.89 -1.48
N ALA A 106 9.80 12.77 -1.25
CA ALA A 106 9.74 12.06 0.01
C ALA A 106 10.47 12.87 1.10
N THR A 107 9.94 12.85 2.31
CA THR A 107 10.52 13.52 3.48
C THR A 107 10.90 12.54 4.58
N ASP A 108 10.59 11.27 4.39
CA ASP A 108 10.83 10.18 5.31
C ASP A 108 11.76 9.18 4.59
N VAL A 109 13.06 9.48 4.62
CA VAL A 109 14.14 8.73 3.96
C VAL A 109 15.33 8.70 4.89
N GLU A 110 15.79 7.50 5.21
CA GLU A 110 16.89 7.26 6.13
C GLU A 110 17.83 6.19 5.56
N ILE A 111 19.11 6.26 5.92
CA ILE A 111 20.07 5.18 5.70
C ILE A 111 20.38 4.57 7.06
N ILE A 112 20.17 3.28 7.18
CA ILE A 112 20.34 2.53 8.42
C ILE A 112 21.17 1.27 8.16
N PRO A 113 21.86 0.71 9.18
CA PRO A 113 22.46 -0.61 9.06
C PRO A 113 21.37 -1.65 8.72
N THR A 114 21.64 -2.55 7.77
CA THR A 114 20.69 -3.60 7.39
C THR A 114 20.30 -4.49 8.59
N SER A 115 21.24 -4.72 9.49
CA SER A 115 21.00 -5.46 10.74
C SER A 115 20.04 -4.79 11.72
N ALA A 116 19.80 -3.47 11.58
CA ALA A 116 18.92 -2.67 12.44
C ALA A 116 17.54 -2.39 11.83
N GLU A 117 17.22 -2.97 10.68
CA GLU A 117 15.91 -2.73 10.01
C GLU A 117 14.72 -3.01 10.92
N GLU A 118 14.73 -4.12 11.64
CA GLU A 118 13.61 -4.53 12.50
C GLU A 118 13.45 -3.62 13.73
N ASP A 119 14.51 -2.91 14.14
CA ASP A 119 14.49 -1.95 15.25
C ASP A 119 14.03 -0.55 14.81
N HIS A 120 13.92 -0.31 13.50
CA HIS A 120 13.48 0.99 12.99
C HIS A 120 12.09 1.37 13.56
N PRO A 121 11.91 2.60 14.11
CA PRO A 121 10.70 2.99 14.86
C PRO A 121 9.37 2.81 14.13
N PHE A 122 9.38 2.86 12.80
CA PHE A 122 8.21 2.58 11.98
C PHE A 122 8.03 1.06 11.83
N ILE A 123 9.07 0.31 11.49
CA ILE A 123 9.01 -1.13 11.17
C ILE A 123 8.66 -1.96 12.41
N ALA A 124 9.30 -1.67 13.55
CA ALA A 124 9.06 -2.37 14.81
C ALA A 124 7.61 -2.36 15.30
N LYS A 125 6.80 -1.42 14.85
CA LYS A 125 5.38 -1.28 15.21
C LYS A 125 4.43 -1.99 14.25
N LEU A 126 4.92 -2.49 13.12
CA LEU A 126 4.06 -3.10 12.11
C LEU A 126 3.53 -4.46 12.54
N GLY A 127 2.30 -4.72 12.18
CA GLY A 127 1.74 -6.07 12.14
C GLY A 127 2.19 -6.81 10.86
N PRO A 128 1.66 -8.02 10.62
CA PRO A 128 1.92 -8.76 9.41
C PRO A 128 1.67 -7.90 8.15
N ASP A 129 2.59 -7.98 7.19
CA ASP A 129 2.40 -7.30 5.89
C ASP A 129 1.35 -8.05 5.08
N ILE A 130 0.34 -7.34 4.58
CA ILE A 130 -0.79 -7.95 3.85
C ILE A 130 -0.36 -8.69 2.58
N LEU A 131 0.76 -8.29 1.98
CA LEU A 131 1.30 -8.90 0.76
C LEU A 131 2.35 -9.98 1.03
N ASP A 132 2.72 -10.20 2.29
CA ASP A 132 3.56 -11.33 2.67
C ASP A 132 2.75 -12.63 2.62
N ASP A 133 3.38 -13.72 2.16
CA ASP A 133 2.73 -15.04 2.06
C ASP A 133 2.36 -15.61 3.43
N SER A 134 3.13 -15.27 4.46
CA SER A 134 2.84 -15.65 5.85
C SER A 134 1.59 -14.96 6.41
N CYS A 135 1.16 -13.82 5.86
CA CYS A 135 -0.06 -13.13 6.23
C CYS A 135 -1.28 -13.78 5.54
N THR A 136 -1.65 -14.95 5.99
CA THR A 136 -2.81 -15.71 5.48
C THR A 136 -4.14 -15.15 6.00
N SER A 137 -5.26 -15.57 5.40
CA SER A 137 -6.60 -15.24 5.93
C SER A 137 -6.82 -15.79 7.34
N SER A 138 -6.21 -16.92 7.70
CA SER A 138 -6.25 -17.48 9.06
C SER A 138 -5.55 -16.56 10.06
N VAL A 139 -4.36 -16.05 9.73
CA VAL A 139 -3.64 -15.06 10.56
C VAL A 139 -4.49 -13.81 10.77
N ILE A 140 -5.15 -13.32 9.72
CA ILE A 140 -6.02 -12.14 9.81
C ILE A 140 -7.23 -12.43 10.70
N PHE A 141 -7.86 -13.61 10.54
CA PHE A 141 -8.99 -14.06 11.36
C PHE A 141 -8.63 -14.13 12.85
N GLU A 142 -7.50 -14.75 13.18
CA GLU A 142 -7.01 -14.82 14.56
C GLU A 142 -6.76 -13.43 15.16
N ARG A 143 -6.18 -12.52 14.37
CA ARG A 143 -5.95 -11.15 14.83
C ARG A 143 -7.25 -10.40 15.07
N LEU A 144 -8.25 -10.53 14.18
CA LEU A 144 -9.60 -9.96 14.37
C LEU A 144 -10.23 -10.41 15.68
N ASN A 145 -10.05 -11.66 16.07
CA ASN A 145 -10.59 -12.26 17.29
C ASN A 145 -9.74 -12.02 18.55
N SER A 146 -8.51 -11.52 18.39
CA SER A 146 -7.60 -11.32 19.52
C SER A 146 -8.09 -10.25 20.51
N LYS A 147 -7.71 -10.38 21.78
CA LYS A 147 -8.05 -9.40 22.83
C LYS A 147 -7.65 -7.97 22.47
N LYS A 148 -6.55 -7.81 21.74
CA LYS A 148 -6.00 -6.50 21.31
C LYS A 148 -6.91 -5.80 20.30
N PHE A 149 -7.58 -6.53 19.40
CA PHE A 149 -8.25 -5.94 18.26
C PHE A 149 -9.76 -6.11 18.23
N ARG A 150 -10.32 -7.17 18.83
CA ARG A 150 -11.74 -7.53 18.72
C ARG A 150 -12.73 -6.46 19.22
N ASN A 151 -12.28 -5.51 20.03
CA ASN A 151 -13.11 -4.45 20.61
C ASN A 151 -13.06 -3.15 19.80
N ARG A 152 -12.23 -3.07 18.77
CA ARG A 152 -12.06 -1.86 17.95
C ARG A 152 -13.07 -1.82 16.81
N ASN A 153 -13.53 -0.62 16.45
CA ASN A 153 -14.39 -0.51 15.27
C ASN A 153 -13.61 -0.81 13.97
N ALA A 154 -14.32 -1.41 13.01
CA ALA A 154 -13.75 -1.89 11.76
C ALA A 154 -13.03 -0.79 10.98
N ALA A 155 -13.61 0.40 10.90
CA ALA A 155 -13.04 1.51 10.16
C ALA A 155 -11.67 1.96 10.68
N SER A 156 -11.50 2.04 12.01
CA SER A 156 -10.21 2.42 12.61
C SER A 156 -9.22 1.26 12.60
N LEU A 157 -9.72 0.03 12.82
CA LEU A 157 -8.90 -1.17 12.85
C LEU A 157 -8.18 -1.39 11.51
N MET A 158 -8.88 -1.24 10.40
CA MET A 158 -8.32 -1.45 9.05
C MET A 158 -7.28 -0.40 8.63
N LEU A 159 -7.12 0.69 9.38
CA LEU A 159 -6.04 1.67 9.16
C LEU A 159 -4.85 1.50 10.09
N ASP A 160 -5.00 0.69 11.13
CA ASP A 160 -3.94 0.43 12.10
C ASP A 160 -2.87 -0.47 11.50
N GLN A 161 -1.70 0.09 11.24
CA GLN A 161 -0.58 -0.65 10.66
C GLN A 161 -0.04 -1.72 11.63
N SER A 162 -0.33 -1.63 12.93
CA SER A 162 -0.01 -2.68 13.89
C SER A 162 -1.00 -3.85 13.83
N PHE A 163 -2.18 -3.67 13.24
CA PHE A 163 -3.13 -4.74 12.97
C PHE A 163 -2.70 -5.53 11.73
N ILE A 164 -2.71 -4.90 10.57
CA ILE A 164 -2.20 -5.45 9.29
C ILE A 164 -1.51 -4.30 8.56
N ALA A 165 -0.23 -4.46 8.27
CA ALA A 165 0.54 -3.48 7.56
C ALA A 165 0.19 -3.43 6.07
N GLY A 166 0.24 -2.25 5.47
CA GLY A 166 -0.03 -2.03 4.06
C GLY A 166 -1.43 -1.51 3.74
N LEU A 167 -2.44 -1.77 4.57
CA LEU A 167 -3.81 -1.30 4.35
C LEU A 167 -3.93 0.23 4.48
N GLY A 168 -4.79 0.82 3.65
CA GLY A 168 -5.07 2.25 3.69
C GLY A 168 -6.54 2.57 3.39
N ASN A 169 -6.82 3.77 2.91
CA ASN A 169 -8.19 4.26 2.78
C ASN A 169 -9.02 3.52 1.73
N TYR A 170 -8.42 3.23 0.56
CA TYR A 170 -9.20 2.54 -0.46
C TYR A 170 -9.40 1.07 -0.12
N LEU A 171 -8.33 0.36 0.29
CA LEU A 171 -8.47 -1.04 0.72
C LEU A 171 -9.45 -1.17 1.88
N ARG A 172 -9.40 -0.28 2.87
CA ARG A 172 -10.38 -0.25 3.94
C ARG A 172 -11.82 -0.18 3.43
N SER A 173 -12.12 0.79 2.55
CA SER A 173 -13.47 0.96 2.01
C SER A 173 -13.92 -0.27 1.22
N GLU A 174 -13.05 -0.79 0.36
CA GLU A 174 -13.34 -1.94 -0.50
C GLU A 174 -13.52 -3.23 0.30
N ILE A 175 -12.62 -3.49 1.23
CA ILE A 175 -12.68 -4.70 2.07
C ILE A 175 -13.95 -4.69 2.93
N LEU A 176 -14.24 -3.60 3.62
CA LEU A 176 -15.45 -3.49 4.44
C LEU A 176 -16.71 -3.60 3.60
N HIS A 177 -16.74 -2.99 2.41
CA HIS A 177 -17.85 -3.08 1.50
C HIS A 177 -18.08 -4.52 1.02
N GLN A 178 -17.07 -5.17 0.46
CA GLN A 178 -17.20 -6.51 -0.11
C GLN A 178 -17.32 -7.62 0.93
N SER A 179 -16.93 -7.38 2.17
CA SER A 179 -17.21 -8.26 3.29
C SER A 179 -18.57 -7.96 3.96
N GLY A 180 -19.26 -6.88 3.56
CA GLY A 180 -20.53 -6.45 4.14
C GLY A 180 -20.40 -6.10 5.63
N VAL A 181 -19.27 -5.52 6.04
CA VAL A 181 -19.00 -5.13 7.42
C VAL A 181 -19.23 -3.63 7.59
N HIS A 182 -20.14 -3.26 8.50
CA HIS A 182 -20.39 -1.85 8.80
C HIS A 182 -19.14 -1.19 9.39
N PRO A 183 -18.80 0.06 9.01
CA PRO A 183 -17.63 0.76 9.52
C PRO A 183 -17.50 0.83 11.06
N SER A 184 -18.63 0.91 11.77
CA SER A 184 -18.68 0.95 13.23
C SER A 184 -18.76 -0.42 13.90
N ALA A 185 -18.91 -1.51 13.13
CA ALA A 185 -18.95 -2.85 13.69
C ALA A 185 -17.63 -3.21 14.39
N LYS A 186 -17.72 -4.03 15.42
CA LYS A 186 -16.56 -4.57 16.13
C LYS A 186 -16.48 -6.07 15.88
N PRO A 187 -15.29 -6.66 15.67
CA PRO A 187 -15.16 -8.09 15.41
C PRO A 187 -15.94 -8.96 16.39
N ARG A 188 -15.90 -8.63 17.68
CA ARG A 188 -16.60 -9.39 18.74
C ARG A 188 -18.13 -9.47 18.60
N HIS A 189 -18.75 -8.57 17.82
CA HIS A 189 -20.20 -8.52 17.63
C HIS A 189 -20.63 -9.19 16.32
N LEU A 190 -19.68 -9.74 15.56
CA LEU A 190 -19.92 -10.43 14.31
C LEU A 190 -19.89 -11.93 14.51
N SER A 191 -20.66 -12.68 13.70
CA SER A 191 -20.55 -14.13 13.69
C SER A 191 -19.17 -14.57 13.20
N ALA A 192 -18.74 -15.76 13.61
CA ALA A 192 -17.46 -16.32 13.18
C ALA A 192 -17.33 -16.39 11.65
N GLY A 193 -18.41 -16.80 10.94
CA GLY A 193 -18.42 -16.81 9.48
C GLY A 193 -18.27 -15.42 8.86
N LYS A 194 -18.83 -14.37 9.49
CA LYS A 194 -18.66 -12.98 9.02
C LYS A 194 -17.24 -12.49 9.21
N VAL A 195 -16.61 -12.80 10.34
CA VAL A 195 -15.21 -12.48 10.63
C VAL A 195 -14.28 -13.23 9.67
N GLN A 196 -14.56 -14.51 9.40
CA GLN A 196 -13.81 -15.32 8.45
C GLN A 196 -13.89 -14.70 7.04
N HIS A 197 -15.08 -14.37 6.57
CA HIS A 197 -15.28 -13.73 5.27
C HIS A 197 -14.57 -12.37 5.17
N TRP A 198 -14.59 -11.58 6.25
CA TRP A 198 -13.83 -10.33 6.31
C TRP A 198 -12.31 -10.58 6.17
N ALA A 199 -11.77 -11.57 6.86
CA ALA A 199 -10.36 -11.94 6.77
C ALA A 199 -9.97 -12.38 5.33
N GLU A 200 -10.80 -13.21 4.69
CA GLU A 200 -10.62 -13.65 3.31
C GLU A 200 -10.63 -12.48 2.32
N LYS A 201 -11.61 -11.57 2.45
CA LYS A 201 -11.67 -10.36 1.62
C LYS A 201 -10.49 -9.42 1.85
N THR A 202 -9.98 -9.36 3.08
CA THR A 202 -8.78 -8.58 3.39
C THR A 202 -7.57 -9.08 2.58
N LYS A 203 -7.33 -10.39 2.55
CA LYS A 203 -6.23 -10.99 1.79
C LYS A 203 -6.47 -10.90 0.29
N SER A 204 -7.63 -11.35 -0.19
CA SER A 204 -7.90 -11.49 -1.62
C SER A 204 -7.95 -10.15 -2.36
N LEU A 205 -8.58 -9.12 -1.79
CA LEU A 205 -8.64 -7.80 -2.43
C LEU A 205 -7.29 -7.08 -2.44
N SER A 206 -6.45 -7.30 -1.44
CA SER A 206 -5.09 -6.75 -1.42
C SER A 206 -4.22 -7.40 -2.49
N ALA A 207 -4.33 -8.73 -2.66
CA ALA A 207 -3.65 -9.47 -3.72
C ALA A 207 -4.15 -9.03 -5.11
N LEU A 208 -5.47 -8.99 -5.32
CA LEU A 208 -6.09 -8.53 -6.58
C LEU A 208 -5.61 -7.11 -6.94
N SER A 209 -5.59 -6.21 -5.97
CA SER A 209 -5.12 -4.83 -6.20
C SER A 209 -3.64 -4.79 -6.61
N TYR A 210 -2.80 -5.63 -6.01
CA TYR A 210 -1.39 -5.76 -6.40
C TYR A 210 -1.25 -6.30 -7.82
N GLU A 211 -1.91 -7.39 -8.16
CA GLU A 211 -1.84 -8.05 -9.47
C GLU A 211 -2.33 -7.16 -10.60
N THR A 212 -3.47 -6.50 -10.40
CA THR A 212 -4.13 -5.69 -11.42
C THR A 212 -3.69 -4.22 -11.46
N GLY A 213 -2.86 -3.80 -10.52
CA GLY A 213 -2.42 -2.39 -10.37
C GLY A 213 -3.54 -1.49 -9.87
N GLY A 214 -4.36 -1.96 -8.92
CA GLY A 214 -5.32 -1.16 -8.18
C GLY A 214 -6.79 -1.34 -8.58
N LEU A 215 -7.17 -2.45 -9.22
CA LEU A 215 -8.57 -2.87 -9.32
C LEU A 215 -8.97 -3.63 -8.05
N THR A 216 -10.20 -3.42 -7.60
CA THR A 216 -10.79 -4.11 -6.45
C THR A 216 -12.22 -4.60 -6.76
N VAL A 217 -12.67 -4.45 -7.99
CA VAL A 217 -13.95 -4.97 -8.50
C VAL A 217 -13.75 -6.33 -9.16
N SER A 218 -14.85 -7.06 -9.40
CA SER A 218 -14.83 -8.27 -10.20
C SER A 218 -14.43 -7.99 -11.65
N GLU A 219 -14.00 -9.02 -12.36
CA GLU A 219 -13.61 -8.92 -13.76
C GLU A 219 -14.77 -8.42 -14.62
N ASP A 220 -15.99 -8.92 -14.39
CA ASP A 220 -17.20 -8.52 -15.13
C ASP A 220 -17.47 -7.01 -15.01
N VAL A 221 -17.35 -6.44 -13.80
CA VAL A 221 -17.53 -5.00 -13.58
C VAL A 221 -16.42 -4.21 -14.30
N ALA A 222 -15.18 -4.71 -14.26
CA ALA A 222 -14.08 -4.07 -14.93
C ALA A 222 -14.21 -4.13 -16.47
N MET A 223 -14.66 -5.25 -17.01
CA MET A 223 -14.92 -5.43 -18.45
C MET A 223 -16.06 -4.53 -18.92
N ALA A 224 -17.19 -4.55 -18.24
CA ALA A 224 -18.34 -3.69 -18.56
C ALA A 224 -17.98 -2.20 -18.54
N GLY A 225 -17.14 -1.76 -17.59
CA GLY A 225 -16.66 -0.39 -17.57
C GLY A 225 -15.76 -0.03 -18.78
N LYS A 226 -14.90 -0.96 -19.19
CA LYS A 226 -14.06 -0.79 -20.39
C LYS A 226 -14.90 -0.73 -21.67
N GLU A 227 -15.89 -1.63 -21.81
CA GLU A 227 -16.79 -1.67 -22.98
C GLU A 227 -17.60 -0.38 -23.13
N ARG A 228 -17.99 0.25 -22.02
CA ARG A 228 -18.64 1.57 -22.03
C ARG A 228 -17.66 2.73 -22.31
N GLY A 229 -16.36 2.45 -22.48
CA GLY A 229 -15.34 3.49 -22.69
C GLY A 229 -15.08 4.35 -21.47
N GLU A 230 -15.42 3.91 -20.29
CA GLU A 230 -15.25 4.67 -19.06
C GLU A 230 -13.74 4.76 -18.67
N PRO A 231 -13.30 5.89 -18.11
CA PRO A 231 -11.96 5.98 -17.56
C PRO A 231 -11.82 5.02 -16.37
N ARG A 232 -10.66 4.37 -16.26
CA ARG A 232 -10.40 3.37 -15.21
C ARG A 232 -10.84 3.81 -13.79
N ARG A 233 -10.72 5.09 -13.46
CA ARG A 233 -11.13 5.63 -12.16
C ARG A 233 -12.63 5.47 -11.86
N ALA A 234 -13.47 5.33 -12.89
CA ALA A 234 -14.92 5.21 -12.74
C ALA A 234 -15.36 3.81 -12.28
N PHE A 235 -14.63 2.77 -12.69
CA PHE A 235 -15.00 1.37 -12.43
C PHE A 235 -14.01 0.57 -11.57
N ARG A 236 -12.89 1.13 -11.18
CA ARG A 236 -11.82 0.36 -10.50
C ARG A 236 -12.14 -0.05 -9.06
N HIS A 237 -13.15 0.56 -8.43
CA HIS A 237 -13.55 0.34 -7.04
C HIS A 237 -15.05 0.12 -6.89
N SER A 238 -15.44 -0.65 -5.86
CA SER A 238 -16.86 -0.92 -5.55
C SER A 238 -17.49 0.17 -4.66
N ALA A 239 -16.70 0.78 -3.76
CA ALA A 239 -17.17 1.80 -2.84
C ALA A 239 -16.27 3.05 -2.83
N PHE A 240 -14.94 2.87 -2.81
CA PHE A 240 -14.01 4.00 -2.67
C PHE A 240 -14.09 4.99 -3.84
N CYS A 241 -14.25 6.29 -3.52
CA CYS A 241 -14.46 7.36 -4.50
C CYS A 241 -15.78 7.25 -5.29
N ARG A 242 -16.78 6.53 -4.76
CA ARG A 242 -18.09 6.36 -5.40
C ARG A 242 -19.23 7.01 -4.60
N ASN A 243 -18.95 7.94 -3.70
CA ASN A 243 -19.99 8.71 -2.99
C ASN A 243 -21.04 9.25 -3.97
N GLU A 244 -22.33 9.12 -3.64
CA GLU A 244 -23.47 9.52 -4.46
C GLU A 244 -23.68 8.69 -5.75
N LEU A 245 -22.90 7.64 -5.95
CA LEU A 245 -23.08 6.70 -7.04
C LEU A 245 -23.78 5.42 -6.55
N PRO A 246 -24.55 4.72 -7.41
CA PRO A 246 -25.20 3.49 -7.02
C PRO A 246 -24.19 2.39 -6.68
N CYS A 247 -24.49 1.63 -5.64
CA CYS A 247 -23.74 0.42 -5.30
C CYS A 247 -23.90 -0.62 -6.41
N HIS A 248 -22.80 -1.24 -6.82
CA HIS A 248 -22.82 -2.27 -7.87
C HIS A 248 -23.63 -3.53 -7.50
N TYR A 249 -23.87 -3.78 -6.20
CA TYR A 249 -24.58 -4.98 -5.74
C TYR A 249 -26.07 -4.77 -5.47
N CYS A 250 -26.46 -3.62 -4.90
CA CYS A 250 -27.85 -3.41 -4.47
C CYS A 250 -28.49 -2.12 -5.01
N GLY A 251 -27.74 -1.31 -5.77
CA GLY A 251 -28.25 -0.05 -6.33
C GLY A 251 -28.34 1.12 -5.33
N THR A 252 -28.29 0.86 -4.02
CA THR A 252 -28.32 1.92 -3.00
C THR A 252 -27.12 2.85 -3.14
N GLU A 253 -27.33 4.13 -2.92
CA GLU A 253 -26.30 5.15 -3.01
C GLU A 253 -25.16 4.91 -1.99
N ILE A 254 -23.91 5.00 -2.46
CA ILE A 254 -22.73 4.94 -1.62
C ILE A 254 -22.60 6.25 -0.82
N VAL A 255 -22.43 6.11 0.49
CA VAL A 255 -22.32 7.24 1.42
C VAL A 255 -20.89 7.43 1.88
N ARG A 256 -20.48 8.70 1.98
CA ARG A 256 -19.17 9.09 2.54
C ARG A 256 -19.28 9.55 3.97
N ILE A 257 -18.46 8.96 4.83
CA ILE A 257 -18.25 9.41 6.21
C ILE A 257 -16.77 9.74 6.46
N ARG A 258 -16.50 10.40 7.58
CA ARG A 258 -15.13 10.59 8.09
C ARG A 258 -14.95 9.83 9.39
N VAL A 259 -13.90 9.01 9.45
CA VAL A 259 -13.47 8.30 10.65
C VAL A 259 -11.99 8.61 10.88
N ALA A 260 -11.65 9.13 12.06
CA ALA A 260 -10.29 9.58 12.39
C ALA A 260 -9.70 10.52 11.32
N ASN A 261 -10.46 11.53 10.90
CA ASN A 261 -10.12 12.53 9.87
C ASN A 261 -9.85 11.95 8.47
N ARG A 262 -10.15 10.67 8.23
CA ARG A 262 -9.98 10.00 6.95
C ARG A 262 -11.32 9.63 6.35
N ARG A 263 -11.49 9.92 5.04
CA ARG A 263 -12.72 9.54 4.31
C ARG A 263 -12.86 8.02 4.22
N LEU A 264 -14.08 7.55 4.36
CA LEU A 264 -14.51 6.18 4.13
C LEU A 264 -15.80 6.22 3.33
N ASP A 265 -15.87 5.49 2.24
CA ASP A 265 -17.07 5.35 1.43
C ASP A 265 -17.64 3.94 1.67
N PHE A 266 -18.97 3.81 1.90
CA PHE A 266 -19.61 2.54 2.20
C PHE A 266 -21.07 2.51 1.71
N CYS A 267 -21.63 1.32 1.52
CA CYS A 267 -23.04 1.13 1.19
C CYS A 267 -23.85 0.87 2.47
N PRO A 268 -24.82 1.73 2.85
CA PRO A 268 -25.58 1.53 4.09
C PRO A 268 -26.50 0.30 4.04
N GLU A 269 -26.91 -0.16 2.87
CA GLU A 269 -27.75 -1.36 2.70
C GLU A 269 -26.92 -2.65 2.77
N CYS A 270 -25.79 -2.74 2.04
CA CYS A 270 -24.93 -3.93 2.07
C CYS A 270 -24.16 -4.08 3.39
N GLN A 271 -23.92 -2.99 4.10
CA GLN A 271 -23.10 -2.94 5.30
C GLN A 271 -23.95 -2.50 6.51
N LYS A 272 -25.01 -3.27 6.83
CA LYS A 272 -25.85 -2.97 8.00
C LYS A 272 -25.07 -3.17 9.30
N LEU A 273 -25.34 -2.28 10.27
CA LEU A 273 -24.80 -2.46 11.62
C LEU A 273 -25.50 -3.69 12.27
N PRO A 274 -24.73 -4.63 12.83
CA PRO A 274 -25.33 -5.72 13.60
C PRO A 274 -26.16 -5.15 14.77
N ILE A 275 -27.37 -5.67 14.93
CA ILE A 275 -28.27 -5.37 16.05
C ILE A 275 -27.75 -6.03 17.31
#